data_fdb91169e11ad9b42dc0d43370161f56
#
_entry.id   fdb91169e11ad9b42dc0d43370161f56
#
_cell.length_a   1.000
_cell.length_b   1.000
_cell.length_c   1.000
_cell.angle_alpha   90.00
_cell.angle_beta   90.00
_cell.angle_gamma   90.00
#
_symmetry.space_group_name_H-M   'P 1'
#
loop_
_entity.id
_entity.type
_entity.pdbx_description
1 polymer ?
#
loop_
_entity_poly.entity_id
_entity_poly.type
_entity_poly.pdbx_seq_one_letter_code
_entity_poly.pdbx_strand_id
1 'polypeptide(L)'
;GLVSAEDEIYTTNRLLELFRIEDYPYGFGEKIEQTEEEAVKRLPDLLTEMMDYAVENGILQEDGIVYRDLFDTKIMSCLVGRPSEIIRRFHEEYEKSPEAATDFFYKFSQDTDYIRRYRVCRDEKWVTPTKYGDLDITINLSKPEKDPKAIAAARLAKQGGYPKCLLCVENEGYAGRINHPARQNHRIIPLKINQADWFFQYSPYVYYNEHCIVFNDKHIPMKINKSTFKKLIEFTDMFPHYTLGSNADLPIVGGSILSLSLIHISEPTRLQLIS
;
A
#
# COMPACT_ATOMS: atom_id res chain seq x y z
N GLY A 1 14.04 -11.71 -1.78
CA GLY A 1 12.68 -12.25 -1.75
C GLY A 1 11.94 -11.85 -0.47
N LEU A 2 10.62 -12.07 -0.43
CA LEU A 2 9.79 -11.78 0.74
C LEU A 2 9.96 -12.81 1.86
N VAL A 3 10.26 -14.04 1.50
CA VAL A 3 10.36 -15.17 2.42
C VAL A 3 11.80 -15.64 2.49
N SER A 4 12.33 -15.79 3.69
CA SER A 4 13.64 -16.39 3.91
C SER A 4 13.54 -17.93 3.80
N ALA A 5 14.68 -18.60 3.63
CA ALA A 5 14.71 -20.06 3.58
C ALA A 5 14.19 -20.71 4.87
N GLU A 6 14.41 -20.05 6.00
CA GLU A 6 13.95 -20.49 7.32
C GLU A 6 12.44 -20.43 7.47
N ASP A 7 11.78 -19.52 6.75
CA ASP A 7 10.34 -19.28 6.81
C ASP A 7 9.56 -20.05 5.73
N GLU A 8 10.22 -20.78 4.82
CA GLU A 8 9.60 -21.46 3.69
C GLU A 8 8.51 -22.46 4.14
N ILE A 9 8.84 -23.34 5.07
CA ILE A 9 7.90 -24.36 5.58
C ILE A 9 6.73 -23.71 6.30
N TYR A 10 7.01 -22.72 7.15
CA TYR A 10 5.97 -21.99 7.88
C TYR A 10 4.99 -21.30 6.91
N THR A 11 5.51 -20.63 5.90
CA THR A 11 4.72 -19.92 4.89
C THR A 11 3.89 -20.91 4.06
N THR A 12 4.49 -22.03 3.65
CA THR A 12 3.78 -23.11 2.94
C THR A 12 2.60 -23.62 3.76
N ASN A 13 2.81 -23.93 5.03
CA ASN A 13 1.74 -24.42 5.91
C ASN A 13 0.62 -23.38 6.08
N ARG A 14 0.95 -22.07 6.12
CA ARG A 14 -0.02 -20.99 6.16
C ARG A 14 -0.88 -20.94 4.90
N LEU A 15 -0.28 -21.17 3.74
CA LEU A 15 -1.00 -21.25 2.46
C LEU A 15 -1.88 -22.50 2.41
N LEU A 16 -1.38 -23.65 2.81
CA LEU A 16 -2.16 -24.89 2.88
C LEU A 16 -3.40 -24.74 3.76
N GLU A 17 -3.24 -24.16 4.97
CA GLU A 17 -4.35 -23.83 5.86
C GLU A 17 -5.38 -22.92 5.17
N LEU A 18 -4.91 -21.84 4.52
CA LEU A 18 -5.77 -20.87 3.84
C LEU A 18 -6.61 -21.50 2.75
N PHE A 19 -6.02 -22.45 1.99
CA PHE A 19 -6.65 -23.17 0.89
C PHE A 19 -7.33 -24.47 1.32
N ARG A 20 -7.33 -24.80 2.62
CA ARG A 20 -7.91 -26.03 3.19
C ARG A 20 -7.36 -27.28 2.53
N ILE A 21 -6.06 -27.27 2.19
CA ILE A 21 -5.37 -28.41 1.61
C ILE A 21 -4.78 -29.23 2.76
N GLU A 22 -5.30 -30.44 2.95
CA GLU A 22 -4.91 -31.33 4.06
C GLU A 22 -3.72 -32.22 3.72
N ASP A 23 -3.56 -32.55 2.43
CA ASP A 23 -2.50 -33.43 1.96
C ASP A 23 -1.62 -32.70 0.93
N TYR A 24 -0.35 -32.53 1.27
CA TYR A 24 0.64 -31.90 0.42
C TYR A 24 1.75 -32.91 0.10
N PRO A 25 1.87 -33.40 -1.15
CA PRO A 25 2.89 -34.34 -1.51
C PRO A 25 4.28 -33.72 -1.34
N TYR A 26 5.04 -34.27 -0.39
CA TYR A 26 6.40 -33.82 -0.08
C TYR A 26 7.29 -33.92 -1.32
N GLY A 27 7.94 -32.86 -1.71
CA GLY A 27 8.74 -32.77 -2.93
C GLY A 27 7.95 -32.40 -4.18
N PHE A 28 6.67 -32.07 -4.05
CA PHE A 28 5.91 -31.50 -5.16
C PHE A 28 6.33 -30.06 -5.40
N GLY A 29 6.86 -29.82 -6.55
CA GLY A 29 7.36 -28.51 -6.98
C GLY A 29 8.88 -28.54 -7.10
N GLU A 30 9.37 -28.69 -8.31
CA GLU A 30 10.76 -28.34 -8.60
C GLU A 30 10.94 -26.85 -8.28
N LYS A 31 12.06 -26.49 -7.65
CA LYS A 31 12.43 -25.10 -7.49
C LYS A 31 12.52 -24.48 -8.89
N ILE A 32 11.57 -23.62 -9.20
CA ILE A 32 11.60 -22.90 -10.47
C ILE A 32 12.65 -21.81 -10.31
N GLU A 33 13.78 -21.95 -10.99
CA GLU A 33 14.74 -20.87 -11.11
C GLU A 33 14.12 -19.77 -11.97
N GLN A 34 13.79 -18.65 -11.35
CA GLN A 34 13.23 -17.47 -12.00
C GLN A 34 14.02 -16.23 -11.61
N THR A 35 14.16 -15.34 -12.56
CA THR A 35 14.62 -13.98 -12.24
C THR A 35 13.51 -13.23 -11.46
N GLU A 36 13.90 -12.19 -10.75
CA GLU A 36 12.94 -11.35 -10.03
C GLU A 36 11.92 -10.73 -11.00
N GLU A 37 12.35 -10.32 -12.18
CA GLU A 37 11.48 -9.74 -13.21
C GLU A 37 10.42 -10.74 -13.70
N GLU A 38 10.80 -12.00 -13.91
CA GLU A 38 9.88 -13.08 -14.31
C GLU A 38 8.87 -13.36 -13.18
N ALA A 39 9.33 -13.42 -11.93
CA ALA A 39 8.46 -13.63 -10.78
C ALA A 39 7.43 -12.49 -10.64
N VAL A 40 7.84 -11.24 -10.82
CA VAL A 40 6.95 -10.08 -10.79
C VAL A 40 5.90 -10.14 -11.90
N LYS A 41 6.29 -10.53 -13.11
CA LYS A 41 5.35 -10.68 -14.24
C LYS A 41 4.36 -11.82 -14.03
N ARG A 42 4.79 -12.91 -13.39
CA ARG A 42 3.96 -14.09 -13.16
C ARG A 42 2.99 -13.94 -11.98
N LEU A 43 3.30 -13.08 -11.00
CA LEU A 43 2.52 -12.94 -9.77
C LEU A 43 1.01 -12.70 -10.01
N PRO A 44 0.56 -11.80 -10.91
CA PRO A 44 -0.86 -11.57 -11.15
C PRO A 44 -1.60 -12.80 -11.66
N ASP A 45 -0.97 -13.56 -12.56
CA ASP A 45 -1.55 -14.77 -13.13
C ASP A 45 -1.65 -15.84 -12.05
N LEU A 46 -0.59 -16.05 -11.26
CA LEU A 46 -0.59 -16.99 -10.15
C LEU A 46 -1.66 -16.66 -9.11
N LEU A 47 -1.79 -15.38 -8.72
CA LEU A 47 -2.84 -14.96 -7.79
C LEU A 47 -4.24 -15.20 -8.38
N THR A 48 -4.41 -15.01 -9.70
CA THR A 48 -5.67 -15.30 -10.39
C THR A 48 -6.00 -16.79 -10.33
N GLU A 49 -5.07 -17.67 -10.67
CA GLU A 49 -5.22 -19.12 -10.57
C GLU A 49 -5.56 -19.56 -9.13
N MET A 50 -4.87 -19.01 -8.13
CA MET A 50 -5.15 -19.30 -6.72
C MET A 50 -6.56 -18.84 -6.30
N MET A 51 -7.01 -17.68 -6.77
CA MET A 51 -8.37 -17.20 -6.49
C MET A 51 -9.43 -18.02 -7.20
N ASP A 52 -9.19 -18.44 -8.45
CA ASP A 52 -10.10 -19.31 -9.20
C ASP A 52 -10.25 -20.66 -8.48
N TYR A 53 -9.15 -21.27 -8.04
CA TYR A 53 -9.18 -22.45 -7.18
C TYR A 53 -10.01 -22.24 -5.91
N ALA A 54 -9.87 -21.07 -5.25
CA ALA A 54 -10.62 -20.75 -4.05
C ALA A 54 -12.13 -20.60 -4.30
N VAL A 55 -12.54 -20.09 -5.46
CA VAL A 55 -13.93 -20.02 -5.89
C VAL A 55 -14.48 -21.42 -6.17
N GLU A 56 -13.75 -22.22 -6.99
CA GLU A 56 -14.17 -23.56 -7.38
C GLU A 56 -14.34 -24.52 -6.18
N ASN A 57 -13.49 -24.35 -5.15
CA ASN A 57 -13.53 -25.18 -3.94
C ASN A 57 -14.36 -24.56 -2.79
N GLY A 58 -15.14 -23.50 -3.05
CA GLY A 58 -16.05 -22.90 -2.07
C GLY A 58 -15.33 -22.25 -0.88
N ILE A 59 -14.06 -21.90 -1.03
CA ILE A 59 -13.28 -21.15 -0.03
C ILE A 59 -13.65 -19.67 -0.11
N LEU A 60 -13.73 -19.14 -1.33
CA LEU A 60 -14.27 -17.85 -1.65
C LEU A 60 -15.73 -18.01 -2.10
N GLN A 61 -16.68 -17.53 -1.28
CA GLN A 61 -18.11 -17.77 -1.51
C GLN A 61 -18.71 -16.88 -2.60
N GLU A 62 -18.13 -15.70 -2.81
CA GLU A 62 -18.61 -14.74 -3.80
C GLU A 62 -17.45 -14.36 -4.73
N ASP A 63 -17.70 -14.41 -6.04
CA ASP A 63 -16.75 -14.09 -7.08
C ASP A 63 -17.00 -12.65 -7.59
N GLY A 64 -16.41 -11.69 -6.91
CA GLY A 64 -16.46 -10.28 -7.27
C GLY A 64 -15.13 -9.59 -6.95
N ILE A 65 -14.82 -8.50 -7.66
CA ILE A 65 -13.53 -7.81 -7.54
C ILE A 65 -13.17 -7.44 -6.10
N VAL A 66 -14.15 -7.05 -5.29
CA VAL A 66 -13.93 -6.71 -3.87
C VAL A 66 -13.55 -7.94 -3.06
N TYR A 67 -14.22 -9.06 -3.27
CA TYR A 67 -13.94 -10.31 -2.56
C TYR A 67 -12.60 -10.90 -2.98
N ARG A 68 -12.29 -10.86 -4.27
CA ARG A 68 -10.97 -11.24 -4.80
C ARG A 68 -9.87 -10.36 -4.21
N ASP A 69 -10.05 -9.03 -4.14
CA ASP A 69 -9.09 -8.10 -3.54
C ASP A 69 -8.89 -8.31 -2.02
N LEU A 70 -9.91 -8.77 -1.31
CA LEU A 70 -9.78 -9.15 0.09
C LEU A 70 -8.99 -10.46 0.24
N PHE A 71 -9.23 -11.41 -0.66
CA PHE A 71 -8.64 -12.74 -0.56
C PHE A 71 -7.19 -12.78 -1.07
N ASP A 72 -6.86 -12.10 -2.17
CA ASP A 72 -5.49 -12.01 -2.66
C ASP A 72 -4.58 -11.31 -1.63
N THR A 73 -5.08 -10.26 -0.98
CA THR A 73 -4.38 -9.60 0.12
C THR A 73 -4.12 -10.57 1.28
N LYS A 74 -5.07 -11.47 1.55
CA LYS A 74 -4.91 -12.51 2.56
C LYS A 74 -3.89 -13.57 2.15
N ILE A 75 -3.86 -13.97 0.87
CA ILE A 75 -2.82 -14.86 0.31
C ILE A 75 -1.45 -14.22 0.51
N MET A 76 -1.28 -12.99 0.04
CA MET A 76 -0.01 -12.27 0.16
C MET A 76 0.43 -12.09 1.62
N SER A 77 -0.50 -11.95 2.56
CA SER A 77 -0.17 -11.82 3.97
C SER A 77 0.57 -13.02 4.57
N CYS A 78 0.44 -14.19 3.95
CA CYS A 78 1.18 -15.38 4.37
C CYS A 78 2.69 -15.23 4.12
N LEU A 79 3.07 -14.38 3.16
CA LEU A 79 4.45 -14.16 2.71
C LEU A 79 5.11 -12.95 3.39
N VAL A 80 4.38 -12.20 4.21
CA VAL A 80 4.81 -10.90 4.71
C VAL A 80 5.29 -10.98 6.14
N GLY A 81 6.51 -10.53 6.39
CA GLY A 81 7.12 -10.44 7.72
C GLY A 81 6.30 -9.58 8.69
N ARG A 82 6.52 -9.77 9.99
CA ARG A 82 5.86 -9.00 11.04
C ARG A 82 6.25 -7.51 10.99
N PRO A 83 5.41 -6.60 11.47
CA PRO A 83 5.75 -5.17 11.56
C PRO A 83 7.11 -4.91 12.21
N SER A 84 7.40 -5.57 13.33
CA SER A 84 8.67 -5.41 14.05
C SER A 84 9.91 -5.76 13.21
N GLU A 85 9.79 -6.76 12.33
CA GLU A 85 10.87 -7.16 11.43
C GLU A 85 11.09 -6.07 10.35
N ILE A 86 10.03 -5.63 9.72
CA ILE A 86 10.11 -4.62 8.65
C ILE A 86 10.61 -3.28 9.19
N ILE A 87 10.13 -2.88 10.37
CA ILE A 87 10.61 -1.67 11.06
C ILE A 87 12.12 -1.77 11.37
N ARG A 88 12.56 -2.93 11.89
CA ARG A 88 13.99 -3.15 12.18
C ARG A 88 14.83 -3.04 10.90
N ARG A 89 14.43 -3.71 9.81
CA ARG A 89 15.13 -3.65 8.51
C ARG A 89 15.15 -2.24 7.94
N PHE A 90 14.02 -1.51 8.04
CA PHE A 90 13.98 -0.11 7.62
C PHE A 90 15.02 0.73 8.34
N HIS A 91 15.18 0.58 9.65
CA HIS A 91 16.18 1.31 10.41
C HIS A 91 17.62 0.87 10.07
N GLU A 92 17.85 -0.41 9.85
CA GLU A 92 19.16 -0.92 9.39
C GLU A 92 19.55 -0.33 8.02
N GLU A 93 18.59 -0.19 7.11
CA GLU A 93 18.83 0.50 5.83
C GLU A 93 19.02 2.01 6.02
N TYR A 94 18.27 2.62 6.96
CA TYR A 94 18.38 4.05 7.26
C TYR A 94 19.76 4.41 7.83
N GLU A 95 20.41 3.51 8.56
CA GLU A 95 21.80 3.70 9.01
C GLU A 95 22.80 3.80 7.85
N LYS A 96 22.46 3.24 6.68
CA LYS A 96 23.30 3.37 5.46
C LYS A 96 23.02 4.70 4.77
N SER A 97 21.77 4.98 4.48
CA SER A 97 21.28 6.27 4.00
C SER A 97 19.75 6.35 4.08
N PRO A 98 19.14 7.55 4.14
CA PRO A 98 17.70 7.72 4.02
C PRO A 98 17.11 7.11 2.73
N GLU A 99 17.83 7.23 1.61
CA GLU A 99 17.43 6.66 0.31
C GLU A 99 17.36 5.13 0.38
N ALA A 100 18.39 4.49 0.96
CA ALA A 100 18.40 3.03 1.09
C ALA A 100 17.19 2.51 1.89
N ALA A 101 16.78 3.23 2.94
CA ALA A 101 15.60 2.88 3.73
C ALA A 101 14.30 3.02 2.93
N THR A 102 14.15 4.10 2.18
CA THR A 102 12.95 4.34 1.36
C THR A 102 12.89 3.39 0.17
N ASP A 103 14.01 3.13 -0.52
CA ASP A 103 14.13 2.15 -1.60
C ASP A 103 13.70 0.75 -1.11
N PHE A 104 14.26 0.32 0.03
CA PHE A 104 13.87 -0.94 0.65
C PHE A 104 12.35 -1.00 0.92
N PHE A 105 11.80 0.04 1.53
CA PHE A 105 10.39 0.03 1.94
C PHE A 105 9.43 0.19 0.76
N TYR A 106 9.83 0.94 -0.28
CA TYR A 106 9.07 1.03 -1.53
C TYR A 106 9.04 -0.31 -2.27
N LYS A 107 10.23 -0.91 -2.45
CA LYS A 107 10.35 -2.24 -3.04
C LYS A 107 9.53 -3.28 -2.25
N PHE A 108 9.63 -3.28 -0.93
CA PHE A 108 8.82 -4.14 -0.08
C PHE A 108 7.32 -3.94 -0.32
N SER A 109 6.85 -2.69 -0.41
CA SER A 109 5.43 -2.38 -0.65
C SER A 109 4.95 -2.84 -2.04
N GLN A 110 5.85 -2.91 -3.01
CA GLN A 110 5.58 -3.48 -4.34
C GLN A 110 5.59 -5.02 -4.31
N ASP A 111 6.59 -5.63 -3.68
CA ASP A 111 6.76 -7.08 -3.65
C ASP A 111 5.67 -7.78 -2.84
N THR A 112 5.11 -7.12 -1.83
CA THR A 112 3.96 -7.61 -1.06
C THR A 112 2.62 -7.44 -1.79
N ASP A 113 2.62 -6.98 -3.04
CA ASP A 113 1.42 -6.63 -3.83
C ASP A 113 0.49 -5.61 -3.13
N TYR A 114 1.03 -4.85 -2.18
CA TYR A 114 0.31 -3.71 -1.62
C TYR A 114 0.21 -2.58 -2.66
N ILE A 115 1.31 -2.30 -3.38
CA ILE A 115 1.32 -1.50 -4.60
C ILE A 115 1.25 -2.46 -5.79
N ARG A 116 0.06 -2.59 -6.36
CA ARG A 116 -0.21 -3.53 -7.47
C ARG A 116 0.34 -3.00 -8.78
N ARG A 117 1.62 -3.30 -9.07
CA ARG A 117 2.34 -2.82 -10.25
C ARG A 117 1.57 -3.05 -11.55
N TYR A 118 0.96 -4.22 -11.72
CA TYR A 118 0.17 -4.58 -12.90
C TYR A 118 -1.14 -3.77 -13.06
N ARG A 119 -1.64 -3.17 -11.98
CA ARG A 119 -2.76 -2.21 -12.06
C ARG A 119 -2.24 -0.81 -12.33
N VAL A 120 -1.18 -0.39 -11.65
CA VAL A 120 -0.56 0.93 -11.79
C VAL A 120 -0.04 1.18 -13.21
N CYS A 121 0.50 0.16 -13.89
CA CYS A 121 0.95 0.29 -15.28
C CYS A 121 -0.17 0.57 -16.29
N ARG A 122 -1.44 0.45 -15.90
CA ARG A 122 -2.59 0.83 -16.73
C ARG A 122 -2.97 2.29 -16.60
N ASP A 123 -2.43 3.01 -15.60
CA ASP A 123 -2.69 4.43 -15.42
C ASP A 123 -2.14 5.22 -16.63
N GLU A 124 -2.99 6.05 -17.20
CA GLU A 124 -2.61 6.90 -18.32
C GLU A 124 -2.09 8.24 -17.81
N LYS A 125 -0.94 8.67 -18.32
CA LYS A 125 -0.30 9.93 -17.94
C LYS A 125 0.16 10.66 -19.20
N TRP A 126 -0.13 11.96 -19.26
CA TRP A 126 0.38 12.84 -20.33
C TRP A 126 0.48 14.28 -19.86
N VAL A 127 1.27 15.06 -20.59
CA VAL A 127 1.44 16.49 -20.35
C VAL A 127 0.62 17.28 -21.36
N THR A 128 -0.11 18.27 -20.91
CA THR A 128 -0.89 19.17 -21.76
C THR A 128 -0.40 20.61 -21.58
N PRO A 129 0.14 21.24 -22.65
CA PRO A 129 0.55 22.64 -22.58
C PRO A 129 -0.66 23.56 -22.44
N THR A 130 -0.56 24.54 -21.55
CA THR A 130 -1.58 25.55 -21.35
C THR A 130 -0.96 26.97 -21.32
N LYS A 131 -1.79 28.00 -21.35
CA LYS A 131 -1.32 29.38 -21.18
C LYS A 131 -0.72 29.69 -19.80
N TYR A 132 -0.86 28.79 -18.84
CA TYR A 132 -0.33 28.92 -17.48
C TYR A 132 0.89 28.01 -17.23
N GLY A 133 1.36 27.29 -18.25
CA GLY A 133 2.38 26.25 -18.15
C GLY A 133 1.84 24.88 -18.49
N ASP A 134 2.71 23.89 -18.40
CA ASP A 134 2.34 22.51 -18.67
C ASP A 134 1.59 21.90 -17.49
N LEU A 135 0.53 21.16 -17.79
CA LEU A 135 -0.25 20.40 -16.81
C LEU A 135 -0.02 18.91 -16.99
N ASP A 136 0.37 18.25 -15.91
CA ASP A 136 0.37 16.79 -15.82
C ASP A 136 -1.05 16.27 -15.63
N ILE A 137 -1.51 15.45 -16.56
CA ILE A 137 -2.83 14.82 -16.50
C ILE A 137 -2.65 13.34 -16.27
N THR A 138 -3.42 12.79 -15.32
CA THR A 138 -3.41 11.36 -14.99
C THR A 138 -4.83 10.82 -14.96
N ILE A 139 -5.07 9.70 -15.67
CA ILE A 139 -6.27 8.89 -15.49
C ILE A 139 -5.86 7.67 -14.66
N ASN A 140 -6.37 7.58 -13.45
CA ASN A 140 -6.05 6.52 -12.51
C ASN A 140 -6.94 5.30 -12.75
N LEU A 141 -6.54 4.41 -13.67
CA LEU A 141 -7.22 3.15 -13.99
C LEU A 141 -6.86 2.03 -13.00
N SER A 142 -5.82 2.21 -12.19
CA SER A 142 -5.43 1.26 -11.14
C SER A 142 -6.44 1.16 -9.99
N LYS A 143 -7.29 2.18 -9.84
CA LYS A 143 -8.38 2.17 -8.86
C LYS A 143 -9.54 1.33 -9.41
N PRO A 144 -9.87 0.17 -8.79
CA PRO A 144 -10.94 -0.68 -9.30
C PRO A 144 -12.27 0.06 -9.31
N GLU A 145 -12.99 -0.04 -10.45
CA GLU A 145 -14.38 0.40 -10.51
C GLU A 145 -15.22 -0.42 -9.54
N LYS A 146 -16.03 0.28 -8.76
CA LYS A 146 -16.91 -0.41 -7.81
C LYS A 146 -18.10 -1.00 -8.56
N ASP A 147 -18.23 -2.33 -8.51
CA ASP A 147 -19.43 -3.02 -8.97
C ASP A 147 -20.68 -2.44 -8.27
N PRO A 148 -21.76 -2.12 -9.00
CA PRO A 148 -23.03 -1.65 -8.42
C PRO A 148 -23.57 -2.54 -7.30
N LYS A 149 -23.41 -3.87 -7.40
CA LYS A 149 -23.80 -4.83 -6.35
C LYS A 149 -22.93 -4.65 -5.10
N ALA A 150 -21.62 -4.48 -5.27
CA ALA A 150 -20.70 -4.23 -4.16
C ALA A 150 -20.98 -2.88 -3.49
N ILE A 151 -21.35 -1.83 -4.26
CA ILE A 151 -21.78 -0.54 -3.71
C ILE A 151 -23.06 -0.71 -2.86
N ALA A 152 -24.05 -1.44 -3.36
CA ALA A 152 -25.29 -1.70 -2.62
C ALA A 152 -25.03 -2.49 -1.34
N ALA A 153 -24.24 -3.55 -1.41
CA ALA A 153 -23.85 -4.36 -0.26
C ALA A 153 -23.03 -3.53 0.76
N ALA A 154 -22.11 -2.68 0.31
CA ALA A 154 -21.35 -1.80 1.18
C ALA A 154 -22.21 -0.75 1.92
N ARG A 155 -23.32 -0.28 1.29
CA ARG A 155 -24.29 0.62 1.94
C ARG A 155 -25.09 -0.07 3.02
N LEU A 156 -25.41 -1.35 2.83
CA LEU A 156 -26.15 -2.16 3.79
C LEU A 156 -25.24 -2.73 4.90
N ALA A 157 -23.93 -2.77 4.66
CA ALA A 157 -22.97 -3.28 5.62
C ALA A 157 -22.94 -2.39 6.88
N LYS A 158 -22.91 -3.04 8.05
CA LYS A 158 -22.79 -2.36 9.33
C LYS A 158 -21.52 -1.49 9.33
N GLN A 159 -21.69 -0.22 9.60
CA GLN A 159 -20.56 0.70 9.81
C GLN A 159 -19.80 0.27 11.07
N GLY A 160 -18.60 -0.27 10.89
CA GLY A 160 -17.73 -0.63 12.01
C GLY A 160 -16.96 0.58 12.51
N GLY A 161 -16.77 0.68 13.82
CA GLY A 161 -15.90 1.70 14.42
C GLY A 161 -14.41 1.40 14.35
N TYR A 162 -14.01 0.28 13.72
CA TYR A 162 -12.62 -0.17 13.59
C TYR A 162 -12.35 -0.75 12.19
N PRO A 163 -11.26 -0.36 11.52
CA PRO A 163 -10.44 0.84 11.80
C PRO A 163 -11.25 2.13 11.73
N LYS A 164 -10.82 3.18 12.41
CA LYS A 164 -11.55 4.46 12.46
C LYS A 164 -11.59 5.20 11.12
N CYS A 165 -10.54 5.06 10.31
CA CYS A 165 -10.47 5.64 8.97
C CYS A 165 -9.59 4.77 8.05
N LEU A 166 -9.49 5.15 6.76
CA LEU A 166 -8.76 4.38 5.75
C LEU A 166 -7.23 4.47 5.87
N LEU A 167 -6.71 5.42 6.66
CA LEU A 167 -5.26 5.71 6.76
C LEU A 167 -4.69 5.59 8.18
N CYS A 168 -5.51 5.30 9.20
CA CYS A 168 -5.01 5.19 10.57
C CYS A 168 -4.23 3.89 10.82
N VAL A 169 -3.45 3.89 11.90
CA VAL A 169 -2.56 2.78 12.26
C VAL A 169 -3.27 1.44 12.41
N GLU A 170 -4.55 1.46 12.81
CA GLU A 170 -5.36 0.24 12.95
C GLU A 170 -5.57 -0.52 11.62
N ASN A 171 -5.20 0.08 10.49
CA ASN A 171 -5.26 -0.61 9.18
C ASN A 171 -4.14 -1.65 9.01
N GLU A 172 -3.00 -1.50 9.67
CA GLU A 172 -1.90 -2.46 9.51
C GLU A 172 -2.33 -3.88 9.88
N GLY A 173 -2.22 -4.80 8.94
CA GLY A 173 -2.64 -6.19 9.14
C GLY A 173 -4.16 -6.42 9.15
N TYR A 174 -4.98 -5.39 8.92
CA TYR A 174 -6.43 -5.52 8.93
C TYR A 174 -6.96 -6.35 7.75
N ALA A 175 -7.84 -7.32 8.06
CA ALA A 175 -8.35 -8.26 7.05
C ALA A 175 -9.28 -7.62 5.99
N GLY A 176 -9.76 -6.42 6.27
CA GLY A 176 -10.73 -5.78 5.39
C GLY A 176 -12.16 -6.30 5.56
N ARG A 177 -13.05 -5.71 4.80
CA ARG A 177 -14.45 -6.08 4.65
C ARG A 177 -15.02 -5.38 3.41
N ILE A 178 -16.21 -5.71 3.00
CA ILE A 178 -16.84 -5.23 1.74
C ILE A 178 -16.81 -3.69 1.58
N ASN A 179 -16.85 -2.94 2.68
CA ASN A 179 -16.80 -1.48 2.69
C ASN A 179 -15.49 -0.88 3.25
N HIS A 180 -14.48 -1.73 3.48
CA HIS A 180 -13.17 -1.30 3.97
C HIS A 180 -12.07 -2.20 3.41
N PRO A 181 -11.03 -1.66 2.76
CA PRO A 181 -10.03 -2.48 2.10
C PRO A 181 -9.21 -3.34 3.07
N ALA A 182 -8.77 -4.50 2.60
CA ALA A 182 -7.79 -5.31 3.31
C ALA A 182 -6.41 -4.62 3.30
N ARG A 183 -5.65 -4.82 4.38
CA ARG A 183 -4.31 -4.27 4.60
C ARG A 183 -3.39 -5.29 5.28
N GLN A 184 -3.65 -6.59 5.10
CA GLN A 184 -2.86 -7.65 5.73
C GLN A 184 -1.43 -7.72 5.20
N ASN A 185 -1.22 -7.34 3.93
CA ASN A 185 0.08 -7.23 3.27
C ASN A 185 0.75 -5.85 3.40
N HIS A 186 0.14 -4.93 4.13
CA HIS A 186 0.62 -3.57 4.35
C HIS A 186 1.41 -3.47 5.65
N ARG A 187 2.48 -2.65 5.64
CA ARG A 187 3.25 -2.26 6.82
C ARG A 187 3.43 -0.76 6.86
N ILE A 188 3.66 -0.26 8.06
CA ILE A 188 3.87 1.16 8.33
C ILE A 188 5.12 1.34 9.18
N ILE A 189 5.81 2.47 9.01
CA ILE A 189 7.03 2.81 9.74
C ILE A 189 6.70 3.92 10.75
N PRO A 190 6.92 3.71 12.05
CA PRO A 190 6.75 4.76 13.04
C PRO A 190 7.86 5.80 12.91
N LEU A 191 7.48 7.08 12.99
CA LEU A 191 8.37 8.22 12.95
C LEU A 191 8.09 9.15 14.13
N LYS A 192 9.09 9.96 14.50
CA LYS A 192 8.93 11.07 15.44
C LYS A 192 9.08 12.37 14.68
N ILE A 193 8.01 13.19 14.63
CA ILE A 193 8.01 14.48 13.95
C ILE A 193 7.42 15.53 14.91
N ASN A 194 8.16 16.59 15.16
CA ASN A 194 7.76 17.67 16.08
C ASN A 194 7.31 17.13 17.45
N GLN A 195 8.10 16.18 18.00
CA GLN A 195 7.88 15.51 19.31
C GLN A 195 6.57 14.69 19.41
N ALA A 196 5.90 14.42 18.30
CA ALA A 196 4.71 13.59 18.23
C ALA A 196 4.98 12.30 17.47
N ASP A 197 4.12 11.31 17.68
CA ASP A 197 4.15 10.05 16.95
C ASP A 197 3.45 10.21 15.60
N TRP A 198 4.14 9.78 14.56
CA TRP A 198 3.68 9.77 13.18
C TRP A 198 3.98 8.42 12.56
N PHE A 199 3.31 8.14 11.47
CA PHE A 199 3.49 6.89 10.72
C PHE A 199 3.67 7.19 9.24
N PHE A 200 4.63 6.50 8.64
CA PHE A 200 4.97 6.57 7.23
C PHE A 200 4.49 5.31 6.51
N GLN A 201 3.80 5.48 5.40
CA GLN A 201 3.35 4.41 4.52
C GLN A 201 3.38 4.86 3.07
N TYR A 202 3.62 3.93 2.14
CA TYR A 202 3.36 4.19 0.73
C TYR A 202 1.86 4.14 0.44
N SER A 203 1.45 4.82 -0.63
CA SER A 203 0.09 4.78 -1.14
C SER A 203 -0.03 3.69 -2.20
N PRO A 204 -1.08 2.86 -2.18
CA PRO A 204 -1.34 1.93 -3.27
C PRO A 204 -1.79 2.63 -4.56
N TYR A 205 -2.08 3.94 -4.47
CA TYR A 205 -2.44 4.80 -5.60
C TYR A 205 -1.27 5.71 -5.93
N VAL A 206 -0.63 5.45 -7.06
CA VAL A 206 0.63 6.10 -7.45
C VAL A 206 0.32 7.32 -8.33
N TYR A 207 -0.05 8.45 -7.70
CA TYR A 207 -0.21 9.73 -8.41
C TYR A 207 1.13 10.28 -8.88
N TYR A 208 2.15 10.13 -8.05
CA TYR A 208 3.54 10.50 -8.29
C TYR A 208 4.42 9.28 -8.03
N ASN A 209 5.66 9.32 -8.52
CA ASN A 209 6.63 8.28 -8.18
C ASN A 209 6.82 8.21 -6.66
N GLU A 210 6.85 7.00 -6.12
CA GLU A 210 6.99 6.75 -4.68
C GLU A 210 6.02 7.54 -3.79
N HIS A 211 4.80 7.74 -4.30
CA HIS A 211 3.78 8.47 -3.53
C HIS A 211 3.54 7.82 -2.18
N CYS A 212 3.83 8.54 -1.13
CA CYS A 212 3.64 8.09 0.24
C CYS A 212 2.89 9.11 1.09
N ILE A 213 2.46 8.68 2.25
CA ILE A 213 1.64 9.44 3.17
C ILE A 213 2.24 9.30 4.56
N VAL A 214 2.44 10.44 5.22
CA VAL A 214 2.80 10.47 6.64
C VAL A 214 1.63 11.05 7.42
N PHE A 215 1.15 10.30 8.40
CA PHE A 215 -0.05 10.65 9.15
C PHE A 215 0.20 10.58 10.66
N ASN A 216 -0.56 11.40 11.41
CA ASN A 216 -0.46 11.45 12.86
C ASN A 216 -1.06 10.20 13.50
N ASP A 217 -0.52 9.77 14.61
CA ASP A 217 -1.02 8.68 15.46
C ASP A 217 -2.47 8.93 15.92
N LYS A 218 -2.80 10.19 16.17
CA LYS A 218 -4.11 10.61 16.67
C LYS A 218 -4.99 11.14 15.55
N HIS A 219 -6.28 10.84 15.60
CA HIS A 219 -7.28 11.44 14.72
C HIS A 219 -7.47 12.92 15.08
N ILE A 220 -6.50 13.73 14.71
CA ILE A 220 -6.50 15.18 14.86
C ILE A 220 -6.88 15.77 13.49
N PRO A 221 -7.89 16.64 13.42
CA PRO A 221 -8.27 17.27 12.18
C PRO A 221 -7.09 17.99 11.51
N MET A 222 -7.05 17.93 10.18
CA MET A 222 -6.08 18.66 9.39
C MET A 222 -6.23 20.16 9.65
N LYS A 223 -5.11 20.82 9.93
CA LYS A 223 -5.06 22.28 10.16
C LYS A 223 -3.74 22.82 9.67
N ILE A 224 -3.81 23.82 8.80
CA ILE A 224 -2.62 24.50 8.30
C ILE A 224 -2.25 25.63 9.27
N ASN A 225 -1.08 25.52 9.88
CA ASN A 225 -0.53 26.48 10.82
C ASN A 225 1.00 26.40 10.85
N LYS A 226 1.66 27.22 11.65
CA LYS A 226 3.12 27.24 11.79
C LYS A 226 3.70 25.84 12.14
N SER A 227 3.00 25.06 12.96
CA SER A 227 3.42 23.69 13.31
C SER A 227 3.40 22.76 12.10
N THR A 228 2.52 22.95 11.13
CA THR A 228 2.49 22.17 9.90
C THR A 228 3.76 22.39 9.09
N PHE A 229 4.15 23.65 8.88
CA PHE A 229 5.41 23.97 8.18
C PHE A 229 6.65 23.41 8.91
N LYS A 230 6.67 23.47 10.25
CA LYS A 230 7.75 22.88 11.03
C LYS A 230 7.86 21.37 10.80
N LYS A 231 6.74 20.66 10.75
CA LYS A 231 6.71 19.22 10.48
C LYS A 231 7.19 18.88 9.06
N LEU A 232 6.83 19.70 8.08
CA LEU A 232 7.31 19.54 6.71
C LEU A 232 8.84 19.65 6.65
N ILE A 233 9.40 20.70 7.26
CA ILE A 233 10.87 20.90 7.29
C ILE A 233 11.56 19.73 8.01
N GLU A 234 11.07 19.35 9.18
CA GLU A 234 11.66 18.24 9.95
C GLU A 234 11.64 16.91 9.20
N PHE A 235 10.58 16.66 8.43
CA PHE A 235 10.54 15.47 7.57
C PHE A 235 11.55 15.55 6.42
N THR A 236 11.77 16.73 5.80
CA THR A 236 12.81 16.89 4.77
C THR A 236 14.21 16.74 5.33
N ASP A 237 14.44 17.07 6.60
CA ASP A 237 15.70 16.79 7.26
C ASP A 237 15.95 15.28 7.42
N MET A 238 14.88 14.50 7.63
CA MET A 238 14.96 13.03 7.72
C MET A 238 15.12 12.38 6.34
N PHE A 239 14.43 12.88 5.32
CA PHE A 239 14.40 12.33 3.96
C PHE A 239 14.58 13.44 2.91
N PRO A 240 15.84 13.92 2.73
CA PRO A 240 16.10 15.11 1.92
C PRO A 240 15.90 14.91 0.41
N HIS A 241 15.79 13.67 -0.03
CA HIS A 241 15.54 13.30 -1.42
C HIS A 241 14.03 13.35 -1.81
N TYR A 242 13.13 13.57 -0.84
CA TYR A 242 11.69 13.67 -1.10
C TYR A 242 11.18 15.09 -1.25
N THR A 243 10.13 15.25 -2.08
CA THR A 243 9.33 16.48 -2.18
C THR A 243 8.07 16.34 -1.33
N LEU A 244 7.71 17.40 -0.62
CA LEU A 244 6.58 17.39 0.30
C LEU A 244 5.43 18.25 -0.20
N GLY A 245 4.22 17.75 0.03
CA GLY A 245 2.98 18.49 -0.12
C GLY A 245 2.06 18.28 1.08
N SER A 246 1.24 19.24 1.39
CA SER A 246 0.18 19.12 2.39
C SER A 246 -1.17 19.35 1.73
N ASN A 247 -2.18 18.56 2.12
CA ASN A 247 -3.54 18.89 1.79
C ASN A 247 -3.95 20.22 2.45
N ALA A 248 -4.85 20.94 1.80
CA ALA A 248 -5.50 22.07 2.43
C ALA A 248 -6.45 21.58 3.54
N ASP A 249 -6.68 22.42 4.53
CA ASP A 249 -7.60 22.15 5.64
C ASP A 249 -9.09 22.48 5.33
N LEU A 250 -9.36 22.81 4.05
CA LEU A 250 -10.70 23.11 3.55
C LEU A 250 -11.21 21.99 2.63
N PRO A 251 -12.45 21.51 2.83
CA PRO A 251 -13.02 20.42 2.03
C PRO A 251 -13.07 20.70 0.52
N ILE A 252 -13.23 21.98 0.15
CA ILE A 252 -13.44 22.41 -1.24
C ILE A 252 -12.13 22.42 -2.06
N VAL A 253 -10.96 22.31 -1.42
CA VAL A 253 -9.63 22.43 -2.05
C VAL A 253 -8.86 21.10 -1.98
N GLY A 254 -9.53 19.96 -2.07
CA GLY A 254 -8.90 18.65 -2.27
C GLY A 254 -8.61 17.83 -1.01
N GLY A 255 -9.03 18.26 0.17
CA GLY A 255 -8.91 17.45 1.39
C GLY A 255 -9.92 16.31 1.41
N SER A 256 -9.50 15.07 1.07
CA SER A 256 -10.39 13.90 1.11
C SER A 256 -10.53 13.28 2.50
N ILE A 257 -9.57 13.47 3.40
CA ILE A 257 -9.58 12.95 4.77
C ILE A 257 -9.18 14.09 5.73
N LEU A 258 -10.14 14.88 6.13
CA LEU A 258 -9.91 16.04 7.01
C LEU A 258 -9.87 15.69 8.50
N SER A 259 -10.31 14.49 8.86
CA SER A 259 -10.33 14.00 10.25
C SER A 259 -8.97 13.50 10.75
N LEU A 260 -7.99 13.37 9.87
CA LEU A 260 -6.65 12.92 10.18
C LEU A 260 -5.63 13.90 9.59
N SER A 261 -4.70 14.39 10.43
CA SER A 261 -3.58 15.21 9.95
C SER A 261 -2.60 14.35 9.18
N LEU A 262 -2.36 14.67 7.92
CA LEU A 262 -1.51 13.93 7.01
C LEU A 262 -0.68 14.85 6.11
N ILE A 263 0.41 14.32 5.59
CA ILE A 263 1.34 14.94 4.66
C ILE A 263 1.51 13.98 3.49
N HIS A 264 1.44 14.48 2.26
CA HIS A 264 1.76 13.73 1.05
C HIS A 264 3.20 13.97 0.65
N ILE A 265 3.85 12.93 0.20
CA ILE A 265 5.26 12.91 -0.10
C ILE A 265 5.46 12.14 -1.40
N SER A 266 6.38 12.58 -2.22
CA SER A 266 6.81 11.85 -3.42
C SER A 266 8.29 12.10 -3.69
N GLU A 267 8.96 11.15 -4.32
CA GLU A 267 10.25 11.39 -4.92
C GLU A 267 10.14 12.54 -5.93
N PRO A 268 11.10 13.48 -5.99
CA PRO A 268 11.07 14.54 -6.97
C PRO A 268 11.22 13.93 -8.38
N THR A 269 10.12 13.73 -9.07
CA THR A 269 10.17 13.76 -10.52
C THR A 269 10.86 15.07 -10.85
N ARG A 270 12.00 15.02 -11.55
CA ARG A 270 12.81 16.21 -11.90
C ARG A 270 11.87 17.34 -12.21
N LEU A 271 11.68 18.25 -11.24
CA LEU A 271 11.05 19.52 -11.49
C LEU A 271 11.90 20.17 -12.58
N GLN A 272 11.44 20.16 -13.82
CA GLN A 272 11.98 21.07 -14.81
C GLN A 272 11.72 22.45 -14.22
N LEU A 273 12.81 23.08 -13.80
CA LEU A 273 12.78 24.48 -13.42
C LEU A 273 12.05 25.21 -14.55
N ILE A 274 10.94 25.83 -14.21
CA ILE A 274 10.28 26.78 -15.10
C ILE A 274 11.29 27.92 -15.29
N SER A 275 11.97 27.89 -16.43
CA SER A 275 12.88 28.97 -16.88
C SER A 275 12.07 30.11 -17.46
#